data_50c2cca3050e9063b64f8d521e3f34bb
#
_entry.id   50c2cca3050e9063b64f8d521e3f34bb
#
_cell.length_a   1.000
_cell.length_b   1.000
_cell.length_c   1.000
_cell.angle_alpha   90.00
_cell.angle_beta   90.00
_cell.angle_gamma   90.00
#
_symmetry.space_group_name_H-M   'P 1'
#
loop_
_entity.id
_entity.type
_entity.pdbx_description
1 polymer ?
#
loop_
_entity_poly.entity_id
_entity_poly.type
_entity_poly.pdbx_seq_one_letter_code
_entity_poly.pdbx_strand_id
1 'polypeptide(L)'
;MKQYVDLDIVLPKKCKKRYYNALLTISILGLIVCFVVGIYLMNYHALRFQQNAIGALYLEDKGVSKGHLYALYEDISEENIEASKEAMKEFAFTEKGKVYLNDSMGLFRKIAPVMGMCVCLAGVAIYVCYQREWLLKKEKEDLEAKIHELEQRTMQEDHEKEQNQRIQNFIENIAHQIKTPISRVYSSLYMLEEEVEDSHGKERIDECYSHLESVNALMKRLMDIGKLEAGKVIFKKEKLNLEILLEDAAKSCVSDRNQIQISFESKEREYYGDYELLREAFMNIIKNALEHDKSGEKIEIACSCNVDQMKISVRDHGSGLSEKDIPNLFDRFYLPENVKSTHTGIGLNLAKLIFEGHFGSIYVYNHAEGGAVFNVILPMYPLKIRSELL
;
A
#
# COMPACT_ATOMS: atom_id res chain seq x y z
N MET A 1 19.85 0.93 28.86
CA MET A 1 19.03 0.39 27.78
C MET A 1 19.71 -0.85 27.21
N LYS A 2 19.30 -2.04 27.62
CA LYS A 2 19.82 -3.31 27.07
C LYS A 2 19.14 -3.51 25.72
N GLN A 3 19.91 -3.42 24.63
CA GLN A 3 19.47 -3.89 23.32
C GLN A 3 19.21 -5.39 23.42
N TYR A 4 17.95 -5.79 23.41
CA TYR A 4 17.58 -7.14 23.03
C TYR A 4 17.90 -7.28 21.55
N VAL A 5 18.99 -7.95 21.25
CA VAL A 5 19.30 -8.40 19.90
C VAL A 5 18.20 -9.41 19.53
N ASP A 6 17.34 -8.99 18.61
CA ASP A 6 16.26 -9.82 18.11
C ASP A 6 16.90 -10.98 17.32
N LEU A 7 17.00 -12.15 17.96
CA LEU A 7 17.56 -13.38 17.36
C LEU A 7 16.84 -13.77 16.06
N ASP A 8 15.70 -13.16 15.78
CA ASP A 8 14.92 -13.41 14.59
C ASP A 8 15.53 -12.82 13.31
N ILE A 9 16.45 -11.86 13.43
CA ILE A 9 17.09 -11.20 12.28
C ILE A 9 18.33 -11.95 11.79
N VAL A 10 18.97 -12.78 12.64
CA VAL A 10 20.34 -13.28 12.40
C VAL A 10 20.40 -14.71 11.83
N LEU A 11 19.35 -15.52 11.94
CA LEU A 11 19.43 -16.93 11.53
C LEU A 11 18.56 -17.26 10.29
N PRO A 12 19.13 -17.91 9.26
CA PRO A 12 18.36 -18.43 8.11
C PRO A 12 17.25 -19.39 8.55
N LYS A 13 16.08 -19.35 7.88
CA LYS A 13 14.90 -20.21 8.19
C LYS A 13 15.22 -21.71 8.40
N LYS A 14 16.17 -22.26 7.65
CA LYS A 14 16.66 -23.64 7.81
C LYS A 14 17.36 -23.90 9.15
N CYS A 15 18.06 -22.90 9.70
CA CYS A 15 18.74 -23.01 11.00
C CYS A 15 17.72 -22.90 12.14
N LYS A 16 16.69 -22.08 12.03
CA LYS A 16 15.61 -21.95 13.04
C LYS A 16 14.87 -23.27 13.22
N LYS A 17 14.47 -23.94 12.11
CA LYS A 17 13.80 -25.25 12.18
C LYS A 17 14.67 -26.32 12.82
N ARG A 18 16.00 -26.31 12.53
CA ARG A 18 16.95 -27.23 13.18
C ARG A 18 17.09 -26.95 14.66
N TYR A 19 17.11 -25.69 15.06
CA TYR A 19 17.20 -25.28 16.46
C TYR A 19 15.94 -25.71 17.27
N TYR A 20 14.74 -25.49 16.73
CA TYR A 20 13.50 -25.92 17.39
C TYR A 20 13.38 -27.43 17.47
N ASN A 21 13.75 -28.15 16.41
CA ASN A 21 13.79 -29.61 16.43
C ASN A 21 14.82 -30.14 17.44
N ALA A 22 15.97 -29.48 17.57
CA ALA A 22 16.97 -29.83 18.59
C ALA A 22 16.46 -29.56 20.00
N LEU A 23 15.79 -28.46 20.27
CA LEU A 23 15.17 -28.16 21.55
C LEU A 23 14.06 -29.17 21.91
N LEU A 24 13.24 -29.54 20.95
CA LEU A 24 12.20 -30.56 21.11
C LEU A 24 12.81 -31.93 21.41
N THR A 25 13.83 -32.33 20.67
CA THR A 25 14.55 -33.58 20.92
C THR A 25 15.25 -33.61 22.26
N ILE A 26 15.86 -32.52 22.71
CA ILE A 26 16.47 -32.40 24.03
C ILE A 26 15.40 -32.52 25.15
N SER A 27 14.24 -31.89 24.98
CA SER A 27 13.14 -31.98 25.94
C SER A 27 12.56 -33.39 26.02
N ILE A 28 12.39 -34.08 24.91
CA ILE A 28 11.93 -35.47 24.86
C ILE A 28 12.98 -36.39 25.51
N LEU A 29 14.27 -36.20 25.19
CA LEU A 29 15.36 -36.97 25.79
C LEU A 29 15.44 -36.78 27.32
N GLY A 30 15.26 -35.55 27.79
CA GLY A 30 15.17 -35.24 29.22
C GLY A 30 14.03 -35.95 29.92
N LEU A 31 12.85 -36.04 29.28
CA LEU A 31 11.70 -36.80 29.78
C LEU A 31 11.97 -38.31 29.85
N ILE A 32 12.60 -38.87 28.84
CA ILE A 32 12.98 -40.28 28.80
C ILE A 32 14.00 -40.57 29.92
N VAL A 33 15.02 -39.71 30.10
CA VAL A 33 16.00 -39.88 31.14
C VAL A 33 15.34 -39.81 32.55
N CYS A 34 14.45 -38.86 32.81
CA CYS A 34 13.69 -38.76 34.03
C CYS A 34 12.85 -40.01 34.30
N PHE A 35 12.21 -40.55 33.28
CA PHE A 35 11.40 -41.75 33.37
C PHE A 35 12.28 -42.99 33.70
N VAL A 36 13.42 -43.15 33.00
CA VAL A 36 14.35 -44.26 33.23
C VAL A 36 14.96 -44.18 34.63
N VAL A 37 15.38 -42.99 35.04
CA VAL A 37 15.89 -42.79 36.42
C VAL A 37 14.84 -43.08 37.46
N GLY A 38 13.57 -42.69 37.21
CA GLY A 38 12.44 -43.01 38.08
C GLY A 38 12.23 -44.51 38.24
N ILE A 39 12.25 -45.27 37.12
CA ILE A 39 12.14 -46.74 37.17
C ILE A 39 13.35 -47.34 37.88
N TYR A 40 14.56 -46.89 37.60
CA TYR A 40 15.77 -47.37 38.25
C TYR A 40 15.72 -47.17 39.79
N LEU A 41 15.32 -45.99 40.23
CA LEU A 41 15.16 -45.70 41.64
C LEU A 41 14.09 -46.55 42.31
N MET A 42 12.95 -46.78 41.63
CA MET A 42 11.88 -47.68 42.13
C MET A 42 12.42 -49.08 42.28
N ASN A 43 13.08 -49.63 41.27
CA ASN A 43 13.64 -50.98 41.33
C ASN A 43 14.74 -51.10 42.41
N TYR A 44 15.60 -50.09 42.57
CA TYR A 44 16.61 -50.06 43.60
C TYR A 44 15.98 -50.07 44.98
N HIS A 45 14.96 -49.27 45.23
CA HIS A 45 14.25 -49.27 46.51
C HIS A 45 13.49 -50.57 46.79
N ALA A 46 12.87 -51.19 45.76
CA ALA A 46 12.23 -52.48 45.86
C ALA A 46 13.25 -53.57 46.26
N LEU A 47 14.39 -53.57 45.59
CA LEU A 47 15.47 -54.54 45.90
C LEU A 47 16.03 -54.34 47.32
N ARG A 48 16.25 -53.14 47.77
CA ARG A 48 16.65 -52.83 49.14
C ARG A 48 15.58 -53.23 50.16
N PHE A 49 14.30 -53.04 49.85
CA PHE A 49 13.24 -53.52 50.71
C PHE A 49 13.27 -55.01 50.84
N GLN A 50 13.43 -55.73 49.74
CA GLN A 50 13.54 -57.20 49.71
C GLN A 50 14.73 -57.70 50.50
N GLN A 51 15.93 -57.07 50.35
CA GLN A 51 17.12 -57.44 51.09
C GLN A 51 16.97 -57.17 52.60
N ASN A 52 16.33 -56.09 53.00
CA ASN A 52 16.06 -55.79 54.41
C ASN A 52 15.02 -56.74 55.01
N ALA A 53 14.01 -57.14 54.23
CA ALA A 53 13.03 -58.14 54.67
C ALA A 53 13.68 -59.51 54.97
N ILE A 54 14.53 -59.96 54.04
CA ILE A 54 15.30 -61.22 54.21
C ILE A 54 16.26 -61.12 55.39
N GLY A 55 16.91 -59.95 55.55
CA GLY A 55 17.83 -59.69 56.68
C GLY A 55 17.09 -59.70 58.04
N ALA A 56 15.86 -59.19 58.11
CA ALA A 56 15.06 -59.17 59.32
C ALA A 56 14.61 -60.59 59.72
N LEU A 57 14.16 -61.40 58.74
CA LEU A 57 13.81 -62.81 58.97
C LEU A 57 15.00 -63.62 59.49
N TYR A 58 16.20 -63.35 58.93
CA TYR A 58 17.43 -64.01 59.43
C TYR A 58 17.77 -63.65 60.86
N LEU A 59 17.46 -62.45 61.31
CA LEU A 59 17.72 -61.99 62.66
C LEU A 59 16.70 -62.49 63.71
N GLU A 60 15.48 -62.76 63.28
CA GLU A 60 14.41 -63.30 64.15
C GLU A 60 14.50 -64.81 64.36
N ASP A 61 14.88 -65.57 63.34
CA ASP A 61 14.99 -67.01 63.41
C ASP A 61 16.45 -67.49 63.41
N LYS A 62 17.07 -67.66 64.51
CA LYS A 62 18.48 -68.14 64.68
C LYS A 62 18.74 -69.55 64.16
N GLY A 63 17.70 -70.31 63.70
CA GLY A 63 17.80 -71.62 63.10
C GLY A 63 18.01 -71.72 61.63
N VAL A 64 17.80 -70.59 60.89
CA VAL A 64 17.94 -70.57 59.43
C VAL A 64 19.42 -70.33 59.07
N SER A 65 20.05 -71.31 58.34
CA SER A 65 21.41 -71.17 57.88
C SER A 65 21.55 -70.16 56.77
N LYS A 66 22.72 -69.41 56.69
CA LYS A 66 23.01 -68.46 55.61
C LYS A 66 22.84 -69.11 54.22
N GLY A 67 23.11 -70.42 54.09
CA GLY A 67 22.98 -71.16 52.83
C GLY A 67 21.54 -71.26 52.35
N HIS A 68 20.59 -71.37 53.30
CA HIS A 68 19.16 -71.43 52.99
C HIS A 68 18.62 -70.10 52.47
N LEU A 69 19.10 -68.99 53.03
CA LEU A 69 18.75 -67.64 52.56
C LEU A 69 19.37 -67.29 51.20
N TYR A 70 20.56 -67.80 50.88
CA TYR A 70 21.18 -67.65 49.56
C TYR A 70 20.44 -68.54 48.53
N ALA A 71 20.00 -69.72 48.84
CA ALA A 71 19.23 -70.58 47.99
C ALA A 71 17.87 -69.98 47.66
N LEU A 72 17.19 -69.35 48.65
CA LEU A 72 15.92 -68.61 48.41
C LEU A 72 16.13 -67.35 47.51
N TYR A 73 17.36 -66.84 47.38
CA TYR A 73 17.67 -65.70 46.55
C TYR A 73 18.03 -66.11 45.10
N GLU A 74 18.63 -67.28 44.89
CA GLU A 74 19.09 -67.74 43.57
C GLU A 74 18.08 -68.65 42.83
N ASP A 75 17.18 -69.29 43.57
CA ASP A 75 16.20 -70.18 42.98
C ASP A 75 14.83 -69.48 42.75
N ILE A 76 14.59 -69.13 41.47
CA ILE A 76 13.34 -68.49 41.00
C ILE A 76 12.24 -69.52 40.79
N SER A 77 11.97 -70.38 41.78
CA SER A 77 10.80 -71.25 41.75
C SER A 77 9.55 -70.43 42.18
N GLU A 78 8.33 -70.88 41.66
CA GLU A 78 7.07 -70.21 42.03
C GLU A 78 6.81 -70.29 43.56
N GLU A 79 7.24 -71.36 44.19
CA GLU A 79 7.14 -71.55 45.63
C GLU A 79 8.00 -70.60 46.46
N ASN A 80 9.22 -70.31 45.98
CA ASN A 80 10.09 -69.35 46.57
C ASN A 80 9.65 -67.89 46.36
N ILE A 81 8.97 -67.60 45.26
CA ILE A 81 8.35 -66.31 45.02
C ILE A 81 7.16 -66.06 45.97
N GLU A 82 6.37 -67.13 46.24
CA GLU A 82 5.24 -67.00 47.14
C GLU A 82 5.71 -66.86 48.59
N ALA A 83 6.69 -67.62 49.03
CA ALA A 83 7.32 -67.53 50.33
C ALA A 83 7.99 -66.15 50.52
N SER A 84 8.66 -65.60 49.50
CA SER A 84 9.22 -64.22 49.50
C SER A 84 8.15 -63.16 49.65
N LYS A 85 7.01 -63.32 49.00
CA LYS A 85 5.87 -62.41 49.11
C LYS A 85 5.26 -62.40 50.49
N GLU A 86 5.17 -63.57 51.09
CA GLU A 86 4.63 -63.72 52.45
C GLU A 86 5.62 -63.11 53.50
N ALA A 87 6.89 -63.40 53.36
CA ALA A 87 7.94 -62.79 54.16
C ALA A 87 7.99 -61.24 54.00
N MET A 88 7.81 -60.71 52.79
CA MET A 88 7.70 -59.31 52.56
C MET A 88 6.47 -58.67 53.17
N LYS A 89 5.30 -59.39 53.22
CA LYS A 89 4.14 -58.92 53.92
C LYS A 89 4.38 -58.86 55.42
N GLU A 90 4.95 -59.90 55.98
CA GLU A 90 5.31 -59.95 57.42
C GLU A 90 6.30 -58.85 57.83
N PHE A 91 7.35 -58.65 57.04
CA PHE A 91 8.26 -57.53 57.25
C PHE A 91 7.60 -56.18 57.18
N ALA A 92 6.65 -55.99 56.26
CA ALA A 92 5.88 -54.74 56.13
C ALA A 92 5.09 -54.39 57.40
N PHE A 93 4.67 -55.36 58.17
CA PHE A 93 3.97 -55.21 59.45
C PHE A 93 4.91 -54.92 60.64
N THR A 94 6.22 -55.19 60.50
CA THR A 94 7.20 -54.82 61.54
C THR A 94 7.39 -53.32 61.63
N GLU A 95 7.85 -52.82 62.81
CA GLU A 95 8.12 -51.40 62.97
C GLU A 95 9.22 -50.90 62.00
N LYS A 96 10.27 -51.71 61.75
CA LYS A 96 11.33 -51.41 60.79
C LYS A 96 10.84 -51.36 59.34
N GLY A 97 9.94 -52.29 58.97
CA GLY A 97 9.33 -52.32 57.65
C GLY A 97 8.44 -51.12 57.38
N LYS A 98 7.63 -50.72 58.38
CA LYS A 98 6.80 -49.52 58.34
C LYS A 98 7.64 -48.25 58.15
N VAL A 99 8.76 -48.10 58.87
CA VAL A 99 9.66 -46.96 58.71
C VAL A 99 10.26 -46.93 57.30
N TYR A 100 10.70 -48.08 56.78
CA TYR A 100 11.29 -48.16 55.40
C TYR A 100 10.27 -47.86 54.34
N LEU A 101 9.06 -48.38 54.42
CA LEU A 101 7.95 -48.07 53.52
C LEU A 101 7.62 -46.57 53.56
N ASN A 102 7.61 -45.99 54.77
CA ASN A 102 7.31 -44.57 54.91
C ASN A 102 8.40 -43.70 54.29
N ASP A 103 9.69 -44.07 54.44
CA ASP A 103 10.81 -43.35 53.82
C ASP A 103 10.80 -43.49 52.30
N SER A 104 10.52 -44.67 51.74
CA SER A 104 10.41 -44.87 50.28
C SER A 104 9.23 -44.15 49.70
N MET A 105 8.06 -44.16 50.38
CA MET A 105 6.89 -43.35 50.01
C MET A 105 7.19 -41.83 50.13
N GLY A 106 7.98 -41.42 51.16
CA GLY A 106 8.43 -40.06 51.36
C GLY A 106 9.29 -39.53 50.17
N LEU A 107 10.20 -40.40 49.67
CA LEU A 107 11.01 -40.08 48.48
C LEU A 107 10.15 -39.96 47.22
N PHE A 108 9.20 -40.86 46.99
CA PHE A 108 8.27 -40.80 45.89
C PHE A 108 7.42 -39.54 45.89
N ARG A 109 6.91 -39.11 47.06
CA ARG A 109 6.17 -37.87 47.26
C ARG A 109 7.01 -36.63 46.89
N LYS A 110 8.33 -36.66 47.05
CA LYS A 110 9.24 -35.53 46.69
C LYS A 110 9.56 -35.52 45.18
N ILE A 111 9.69 -36.68 44.54
CA ILE A 111 10.09 -36.79 43.14
C ILE A 111 8.88 -36.61 42.17
N ALA A 112 7.71 -37.15 42.50
CA ALA A 112 6.53 -37.10 41.67
C ALA A 112 6.10 -35.66 41.25
N PRO A 113 6.07 -34.66 42.16
CA PRO A 113 5.72 -33.27 41.74
C PRO A 113 6.76 -32.65 40.82
N VAL A 114 8.07 -32.95 41.00
CA VAL A 114 9.14 -32.46 40.14
C VAL A 114 8.98 -33.06 38.71
N MET A 115 8.73 -34.34 38.61
CA MET A 115 8.46 -34.99 37.33
C MET A 115 7.20 -34.40 36.63
N GLY A 116 6.13 -34.18 37.41
CA GLY A 116 4.90 -33.56 36.90
C GLY A 116 5.16 -32.14 36.37
N MET A 117 5.96 -31.37 37.09
CA MET A 117 6.35 -30.03 36.65
C MET A 117 7.17 -30.05 35.36
N CYS A 118 8.11 -30.96 35.22
CA CYS A 118 8.89 -31.14 33.97
C CYS A 118 7.99 -31.48 32.74
N VAL A 119 7.02 -32.37 32.96
CA VAL A 119 6.05 -32.71 31.88
C VAL A 119 5.20 -31.50 31.49
N CYS A 120 4.70 -30.74 32.48
CA CYS A 120 3.95 -29.51 32.21
C CYS A 120 4.78 -28.47 31.46
N LEU A 121 6.03 -28.23 31.87
CA LEU A 121 6.92 -27.29 31.19
C LEU A 121 7.23 -27.71 29.75
N ALA A 122 7.45 -29.00 29.49
CA ALA A 122 7.63 -29.53 28.15
C ALA A 122 6.35 -29.34 27.30
N GLY A 123 5.17 -29.58 27.86
CA GLY A 123 3.88 -29.34 27.19
C GLY A 123 3.68 -27.86 26.80
N VAL A 124 3.99 -26.96 27.73
CA VAL A 124 3.92 -25.51 27.47
C VAL A 124 4.91 -25.10 26.35
N ALA A 125 6.14 -25.62 26.39
CA ALA A 125 7.15 -25.32 25.37
C ALA A 125 6.69 -25.81 23.96
N ILE A 126 6.14 -27.01 23.88
CA ILE A 126 5.57 -27.56 22.62
C ILE A 126 4.42 -26.68 22.13
N TYR A 127 3.51 -26.28 23.02
CA TYR A 127 2.37 -25.42 22.67
C TYR A 127 2.83 -24.04 22.13
N VAL A 128 3.80 -23.42 22.80
CA VAL A 128 4.36 -22.13 22.37
C VAL A 128 5.05 -22.24 20.99
N CYS A 129 5.79 -23.33 20.75
CA CYS A 129 6.41 -23.58 19.47
C CYS A 129 5.36 -23.76 18.35
N TYR A 130 4.29 -24.50 18.63
CA TYR A 130 3.20 -24.71 17.67
C TYR A 130 2.45 -23.40 17.35
N GLN A 131 2.13 -22.59 18.36
CA GLN A 131 1.49 -21.28 18.19
C GLN A 131 2.36 -20.34 17.35
N ARG A 132 3.68 -20.35 17.59
CA ARG A 132 4.62 -19.53 16.84
C ARG A 132 4.73 -19.95 15.37
N GLU A 133 4.78 -21.25 15.09
CA GLU A 133 4.77 -21.75 13.69
C GLU A 133 3.48 -21.36 12.95
N TRP A 134 2.34 -21.46 13.63
CA TRP A 134 1.05 -21.07 13.08
C TRP A 134 0.98 -19.58 12.76
N LEU A 135 1.45 -18.71 13.68
CA LEU A 135 1.51 -17.26 13.47
C LEU A 135 2.42 -16.89 12.29
N LEU A 136 3.61 -17.48 12.23
CA LEU A 136 4.55 -17.25 11.13
C LEU A 136 4.00 -17.69 9.78
N LYS A 137 3.24 -18.79 9.76
CA LYS A 137 2.58 -19.26 8.54
C LYS A 137 1.50 -18.29 8.08
N LYS A 138 0.67 -17.81 9.02
CA LYS A 138 -0.37 -16.82 8.73
C LYS A 138 0.21 -15.49 8.22
N GLU A 139 1.25 -14.98 8.90
CA GLU A 139 1.93 -13.75 8.48
C GLU A 139 2.56 -13.89 7.07
N LYS A 140 3.08 -15.07 6.76
CA LYS A 140 3.61 -15.36 5.42
C LYS A 140 2.51 -15.36 4.36
N GLU A 141 1.37 -15.98 4.63
CA GLU A 141 0.20 -16.00 3.73
C GLU A 141 -0.33 -14.58 3.48
N ASP A 142 -0.43 -13.75 4.54
CA ASP A 142 -0.85 -12.34 4.43
C ASP A 142 0.14 -11.50 3.62
N LEU A 143 1.44 -11.76 3.77
CA LEU A 143 2.49 -11.07 3.01
C LEU A 143 2.48 -11.47 1.54
N GLU A 144 2.33 -12.75 1.23
CA GLU A 144 2.21 -13.26 -0.14
C GLU A 144 0.97 -12.66 -0.85
N ALA A 145 -0.16 -12.55 -0.14
CA ALA A 145 -1.36 -11.90 -0.67
C ALA A 145 -1.13 -10.41 -0.99
N LYS A 146 -0.45 -9.67 -0.10
CA LYS A 146 -0.08 -8.26 -0.34
C LYS A 146 0.88 -8.09 -1.51
N ILE A 147 1.87 -8.97 -1.64
CA ILE A 147 2.81 -8.94 -2.76
C ILE A 147 2.04 -9.15 -4.07
N HIS A 148 1.14 -10.12 -4.12
CA HIS A 148 0.34 -10.39 -5.31
C HIS A 148 -0.57 -9.20 -5.70
N GLU A 149 -1.18 -8.54 -4.70
CA GLU A 149 -1.98 -7.32 -4.92
C GLU A 149 -1.14 -6.17 -5.50
N LEU A 150 0.07 -5.96 -4.94
CA LEU A 150 1.00 -4.94 -5.43
C LEU A 150 1.49 -5.24 -6.85
N GLU A 151 1.82 -6.50 -7.16
CA GLU A 151 2.21 -6.91 -8.51
C GLU A 151 1.09 -6.67 -9.53
N GLN A 152 -0.17 -6.98 -9.18
CA GLN A 152 -1.31 -6.71 -10.05
C GLN A 152 -1.49 -5.20 -10.32
N ARG A 153 -1.38 -4.36 -9.27
CA ARG A 153 -1.46 -2.90 -9.42
C ARG A 153 -0.34 -2.37 -10.32
N THR A 154 0.89 -2.84 -10.11
CA THR A 154 2.03 -2.42 -10.93
C THR A 154 1.85 -2.82 -12.38
N MET A 155 1.36 -4.04 -12.65
CA MET A 155 1.05 -4.48 -14.03
C MET A 155 -0.04 -3.64 -14.69
N GLN A 156 -1.08 -3.22 -13.95
CA GLN A 156 -2.13 -2.34 -14.47
C GLN A 156 -1.56 -0.96 -14.81
N GLU A 157 -0.78 -0.36 -13.89
CA GLU A 157 -0.15 0.94 -14.12
C GLU A 157 0.80 0.93 -15.33
N ASP A 158 1.58 -0.14 -15.50
CA ASP A 158 2.49 -0.28 -16.63
C ASP A 158 1.72 -0.47 -17.94
N HIS A 159 0.61 -1.22 -17.94
CA HIS A 159 -0.24 -1.36 -19.10
C HIS A 159 -0.90 -0.04 -19.51
N GLU A 160 -1.40 0.74 -18.56
CA GLU A 160 -1.95 2.08 -18.82
C GLU A 160 -0.88 3.03 -19.38
N LYS A 161 0.33 3.00 -18.83
CA LYS A 161 1.47 3.79 -19.36
C LYS A 161 1.83 3.40 -20.80
N GLU A 162 1.87 2.10 -21.09
CA GLU A 162 2.10 1.64 -22.48
C GLU A 162 1.02 2.10 -23.44
N GLN A 163 -0.25 2.01 -23.06
CA GLN A 163 -1.37 2.48 -23.89
C GLN A 163 -1.26 3.99 -24.13
N ASN A 164 -1.02 4.77 -23.08
CA ASN A 164 -0.85 6.22 -23.20
C ASN A 164 0.34 6.58 -24.09
N GLN A 165 1.45 5.86 -23.99
CA GLN A 165 2.61 6.06 -24.86
C GLN A 165 2.32 5.73 -26.33
N ARG A 166 1.55 4.68 -26.59
CA ARG A 166 1.12 4.32 -27.96
C ARG A 166 0.21 5.38 -28.58
N ILE A 167 -0.79 5.86 -27.80
CA ILE A 167 -1.69 6.93 -28.23
C ILE A 167 -0.90 8.20 -28.55
N GLN A 168 0.06 8.54 -27.72
CA GLN A 168 0.91 9.71 -27.91
C GLN A 168 1.77 9.61 -29.19
N ASN A 169 2.46 8.49 -29.39
CA ASN A 169 3.24 8.27 -30.60
C ASN A 169 2.36 8.32 -31.85
N PHE A 170 1.12 7.83 -31.77
CA PHE A 170 0.14 7.92 -32.82
C PHE A 170 -0.27 9.38 -33.12
N ILE A 171 -0.54 10.18 -32.08
CA ILE A 171 -0.87 11.61 -32.22
C ILE A 171 0.30 12.39 -32.85
N GLU A 172 1.53 12.18 -32.37
CA GLU A 172 2.73 12.81 -32.93
C GLU A 172 2.91 12.47 -34.43
N ASN A 173 2.73 11.19 -34.78
CA ASN A 173 2.84 10.75 -36.18
C ASN A 173 1.74 11.36 -37.06
N ILE A 174 0.48 11.37 -36.61
CA ILE A 174 -0.63 12.00 -37.36
C ILE A 174 -0.36 13.50 -37.54
N ALA A 175 0.07 14.18 -36.48
CA ALA A 175 0.38 15.60 -36.53
C ALA A 175 1.43 15.91 -37.61
N HIS A 176 2.50 15.12 -37.67
CA HIS A 176 3.51 15.27 -38.74
C HIS A 176 2.97 14.98 -40.13
N GLN A 177 2.13 13.94 -40.27
CA GLN A 177 1.54 13.58 -41.56
C GLN A 177 0.50 14.60 -42.05
N ILE A 178 -0.25 15.26 -41.17
CA ILE A 178 -1.24 16.30 -41.55
C ILE A 178 -0.54 17.62 -41.84
N LYS A 179 0.55 17.96 -41.13
CA LYS A 179 1.31 19.20 -41.38
C LYS A 179 1.78 19.32 -42.84
N THR A 180 2.18 18.21 -43.46
CA THR A 180 2.68 18.17 -44.83
C THR A 180 1.58 18.55 -45.84
N PRO A 181 0.38 17.95 -45.89
CA PRO A 181 -0.70 18.33 -46.81
C PRO A 181 -1.18 19.78 -46.55
N ILE A 182 -1.26 20.20 -45.26
CA ILE A 182 -1.61 21.59 -44.91
C ILE A 182 -0.61 22.56 -45.53
N SER A 183 0.69 22.31 -45.43
CA SER A 183 1.72 23.16 -46.02
C SER A 183 1.58 23.24 -47.57
N ARG A 184 1.18 22.15 -48.22
CA ARG A 184 0.91 22.14 -49.65
C ARG A 184 -0.32 22.99 -50.04
N VAL A 185 -1.39 22.91 -49.21
CA VAL A 185 -2.59 23.74 -49.44
C VAL A 185 -2.24 25.22 -49.24
N TYR A 186 -1.42 25.59 -48.25
CA TYR A 186 -0.90 26.97 -48.11
C TYR A 186 -0.15 27.42 -49.35
N SER A 187 0.75 26.60 -49.88
CA SER A 187 1.50 26.93 -51.09
C SER A 187 0.59 27.10 -52.33
N SER A 188 -0.47 26.27 -52.43
CA SER A 188 -1.44 26.37 -53.54
C SER A 188 -2.32 27.62 -53.43
N LEU A 189 -2.74 27.97 -52.20
CA LEU A 189 -3.51 29.19 -51.96
C LEU A 189 -2.66 30.43 -52.22
N TYR A 190 -1.37 30.44 -51.85
CA TYR A 190 -0.46 31.50 -52.15
C TYR A 190 -0.30 31.75 -53.67
N MET A 191 -0.18 30.69 -54.48
CA MET A 191 -0.15 30.80 -55.96
C MET A 191 -1.49 31.29 -56.52
N LEU A 192 -2.61 30.86 -55.97
CA LEU A 192 -3.94 31.33 -56.41
C LEU A 192 -4.16 32.80 -56.03
N GLU A 193 -3.64 33.28 -54.94
CA GLU A 193 -3.74 34.68 -54.52
C GLU A 193 -3.05 35.64 -55.52
N GLU A 194 -1.95 35.19 -56.13
CA GLU A 194 -1.25 35.97 -57.21
C GLU A 194 -2.07 35.99 -58.51
N GLU A 195 -2.91 34.97 -58.77
CA GLU A 195 -3.71 34.88 -60.01
C GLU A 195 -5.09 35.53 -59.90
N VAL A 196 -5.60 35.74 -58.66
CA VAL A 196 -6.94 36.28 -58.43
C VAL A 196 -6.91 37.77 -58.25
N GLU A 197 -7.52 38.48 -59.24
CA GLU A 197 -7.62 39.95 -59.21
C GLU A 197 -8.91 40.48 -58.57
N ASP A 198 -10.00 39.68 -58.52
CA ASP A 198 -11.28 40.10 -58.02
C ASP A 198 -11.33 40.05 -56.46
N SER A 199 -12.11 40.97 -55.84
CA SER A 199 -12.24 41.09 -54.41
C SER A 199 -12.92 39.90 -53.77
N HIS A 200 -13.82 39.24 -54.46
CA HIS A 200 -14.59 38.10 -53.95
C HIS A 200 -13.74 36.81 -53.92
N GLY A 201 -12.85 36.65 -54.89
CA GLY A 201 -11.87 35.58 -54.88
C GLY A 201 -10.84 35.73 -53.73
N LYS A 202 -10.37 36.96 -53.47
CA LYS A 202 -9.45 37.24 -52.34
C LYS A 202 -10.10 36.95 -50.97
N GLU A 203 -11.36 37.37 -50.80
CA GLU A 203 -12.11 37.11 -49.56
C GLU A 203 -12.22 35.59 -49.28
N ARG A 204 -12.45 34.77 -50.34
CA ARG A 204 -12.49 33.29 -50.18
C ARG A 204 -11.12 32.69 -49.87
N ILE A 205 -10.05 33.26 -50.39
CA ILE A 205 -8.68 32.84 -50.07
C ILE A 205 -8.39 33.12 -48.62
N ASP A 206 -8.77 34.30 -48.13
CA ASP A 206 -8.61 34.70 -46.70
C ASP A 206 -9.42 33.79 -45.79
N GLU A 207 -10.65 33.39 -46.17
CA GLU A 207 -11.41 32.40 -45.43
C GLU A 207 -10.70 31.03 -45.38
N CYS A 208 -10.10 30.57 -46.49
CA CYS A 208 -9.32 29.34 -46.50
C CYS A 208 -8.09 29.40 -45.61
N TYR A 209 -7.36 30.53 -45.56
CA TYR A 209 -6.25 30.72 -44.64
C TYR A 209 -6.71 30.65 -43.18
N SER A 210 -7.82 31.30 -42.84
CA SER A 210 -8.40 31.25 -41.49
C SER A 210 -8.76 29.80 -41.07
N HIS A 211 -9.33 29.02 -41.97
CA HIS A 211 -9.62 27.61 -41.72
C HIS A 211 -8.37 26.76 -41.51
N LEU A 212 -7.32 27.00 -42.33
CA LEU A 212 -6.03 26.30 -42.17
C LEU A 212 -5.32 26.68 -40.87
N GLU A 213 -5.37 27.95 -40.47
CA GLU A 213 -4.83 28.39 -39.17
C GLU A 213 -5.56 27.68 -38.00
N SER A 214 -6.90 27.56 -38.11
CA SER A 214 -7.69 26.84 -37.12
C SER A 214 -7.27 25.37 -37.02
N VAL A 215 -7.04 24.68 -38.12
CA VAL A 215 -6.57 23.29 -38.14
C VAL A 215 -5.16 23.19 -37.55
N ASN A 216 -4.24 24.10 -37.87
CA ASN A 216 -2.91 24.14 -37.29
C ASN A 216 -2.92 24.36 -35.76
N ALA A 217 -3.79 25.25 -35.28
CA ALA A 217 -3.97 25.48 -33.85
C ALA A 217 -4.48 24.24 -33.13
N LEU A 218 -5.43 23.51 -33.71
CA LEU A 218 -5.93 22.23 -33.18
C LEU A 218 -4.83 21.18 -33.12
N MET A 219 -4.06 21.04 -34.16
CA MET A 219 -2.94 20.11 -34.24
C MET A 219 -1.91 20.40 -33.16
N LYS A 220 -1.56 21.68 -32.97
CA LYS A 220 -0.62 22.11 -31.92
C LYS A 220 -1.15 21.73 -30.53
N ARG A 221 -2.41 22.03 -30.23
CA ARG A 221 -3.04 21.67 -28.94
C ARG A 221 -3.04 20.16 -28.68
N LEU A 222 -3.31 19.34 -29.70
CA LEU A 222 -3.24 17.88 -29.59
C LEU A 222 -1.83 17.40 -29.25
N MET A 223 -0.82 17.98 -29.89
CA MET A 223 0.58 17.67 -29.61
C MET A 223 0.97 18.07 -28.18
N ASP A 224 0.51 19.23 -27.72
CA ASP A 224 0.82 19.75 -26.37
C ASP A 224 0.17 18.86 -25.29
N ILE A 225 -1.08 18.41 -25.51
CA ILE A 225 -1.74 17.41 -24.65
C ILE A 225 -0.92 16.11 -24.61
N GLY A 226 -0.54 15.58 -25.77
CA GLY A 226 0.26 14.37 -25.84
C GLY A 226 1.59 14.47 -25.06
N LYS A 227 2.27 15.62 -25.14
CA LYS A 227 3.52 15.87 -24.38
C LYS A 227 3.28 15.99 -22.87
N LEU A 228 2.21 16.69 -22.47
CA LEU A 228 1.86 16.86 -21.05
C LEU A 228 1.56 15.51 -20.38
N GLU A 229 0.74 14.68 -21.01
CA GLU A 229 0.39 13.37 -20.48
C GLU A 229 1.58 12.39 -20.40
N ALA A 230 2.52 12.50 -21.35
CA ALA A 230 3.75 11.71 -21.28
C ALA A 230 4.76 12.23 -20.27
N GLY A 231 4.47 13.34 -19.58
CA GLY A 231 5.43 13.96 -18.68
C GLY A 231 6.68 14.51 -19.41
N LYS A 232 6.59 14.74 -20.74
CA LYS A 232 7.71 15.26 -21.56
C LYS A 232 7.81 16.78 -21.55
N VAL A 233 6.86 17.48 -20.92
CA VAL A 233 6.88 18.94 -20.78
C VAL A 233 7.75 19.33 -19.61
N ILE A 234 8.77 20.13 -19.87
CA ILE A 234 9.58 20.76 -18.84
C ILE A 234 8.91 22.08 -18.47
N PHE A 235 8.29 22.15 -17.29
CA PHE A 235 7.65 23.36 -16.78
C PHE A 235 8.70 24.39 -16.42
N LYS A 236 8.62 25.57 -17.03
CA LYS A 236 9.48 26.73 -16.73
C LYS A 236 8.88 27.48 -15.52
N LYS A 237 8.99 26.89 -14.35
CA LYS A 237 8.42 27.45 -13.13
C LYS A 237 9.22 28.66 -12.67
N GLU A 238 8.54 29.78 -12.51
CA GLU A 238 9.09 31.05 -12.02
C GLU A 238 8.12 31.70 -11.04
N LYS A 239 8.61 32.70 -10.31
CA LYS A 239 7.77 33.50 -9.42
C LYS A 239 6.94 34.44 -10.29
N LEU A 240 5.63 34.33 -10.20
CA LEU A 240 4.67 35.10 -10.98
C LEU A 240 3.64 35.80 -10.08
N ASN A 241 3.05 36.87 -10.60
CA ASN A 241 1.89 37.53 -9.98
C ASN A 241 0.60 36.99 -10.63
N LEU A 242 -0.22 36.31 -9.84
CA LEU A 242 -1.45 35.66 -10.33
C LEU A 242 -2.49 36.69 -10.80
N GLU A 243 -2.56 37.88 -10.19
CA GLU A 243 -3.44 38.95 -10.63
C GLU A 243 -3.11 39.39 -12.06
N ILE A 244 -1.85 39.62 -12.34
CA ILE A 244 -1.37 39.98 -13.69
C ILE A 244 -1.67 38.86 -14.67
N LEU A 245 -1.42 37.59 -14.29
CA LEU A 245 -1.68 36.44 -15.13
C LEU A 245 -3.15 36.30 -15.48
N LEU A 246 -4.06 36.42 -14.49
CA LEU A 246 -5.50 36.33 -14.71
C LEU A 246 -6.02 37.50 -15.54
N GLU A 247 -5.52 38.72 -15.32
CA GLU A 247 -5.82 39.87 -16.18
C GLU A 247 -5.39 39.65 -17.65
N ASP A 248 -4.19 39.12 -17.88
CA ASP A 248 -3.70 38.85 -19.21
C ASP A 248 -4.47 37.74 -19.91
N ALA A 249 -4.84 36.69 -19.17
CA ALA A 249 -5.73 35.65 -19.66
C ALA A 249 -7.10 36.23 -20.06
N ALA A 250 -7.70 37.07 -19.18
CA ALA A 250 -8.97 37.71 -19.46
C ALA A 250 -8.92 38.66 -20.67
N LYS A 251 -7.88 39.51 -20.77
CA LYS A 251 -7.66 40.44 -21.90
C LYS A 251 -7.56 39.70 -23.25
N SER A 252 -7.00 38.50 -23.23
CA SER A 252 -6.85 37.65 -24.42
C SER A 252 -8.17 37.00 -24.87
N CYS A 253 -9.19 36.96 -24.01
CA CYS A 253 -10.48 36.36 -24.29
C CYS A 253 -11.56 37.34 -24.75
N VAL A 254 -11.48 38.61 -24.33
CA VAL A 254 -12.49 39.64 -24.61
C VAL A 254 -11.85 40.94 -25.05
N SER A 255 -12.55 41.65 -25.96
CA SER A 255 -12.19 43.04 -26.36
C SER A 255 -12.72 44.07 -25.33
N ASP A 256 -13.88 43.77 -24.71
CA ASP A 256 -14.51 44.60 -23.68
C ASP A 256 -14.25 44.05 -22.28
N ARG A 257 -13.43 44.79 -21.50
CA ARG A 257 -13.06 44.43 -20.11
C ARG A 257 -14.27 44.39 -19.13
N ASN A 258 -15.38 45.02 -19.50
CA ASN A 258 -16.54 45.05 -18.63
C ASN A 258 -17.26 43.67 -18.51
N GLN A 259 -16.89 42.70 -19.31
CA GLN A 259 -17.49 41.36 -19.29
C GLN A 259 -16.89 40.43 -18.22
N ILE A 260 -15.76 40.81 -17.60
CA ILE A 260 -15.08 39.97 -16.59
C ILE A 260 -14.79 40.82 -15.35
N GLN A 261 -15.12 40.28 -14.18
CA GLN A 261 -14.82 40.87 -12.88
C GLN A 261 -13.82 39.96 -12.14
N ILE A 262 -12.66 40.52 -11.76
CA ILE A 262 -11.64 39.79 -10.99
C ILE A 262 -11.62 40.35 -9.57
N SER A 263 -11.68 39.48 -8.57
CA SER A 263 -11.66 39.82 -7.14
C SER A 263 -10.69 38.95 -6.37
N PHE A 264 -10.04 39.53 -5.37
CA PHE A 264 -9.10 38.83 -4.50
C PHE A 264 -9.47 39.04 -3.04
N GLU A 265 -9.74 37.97 -2.33
CA GLU A 265 -10.06 37.98 -0.90
C GLU A 265 -8.81 38.12 -0.02
N SER A 266 -7.67 37.62 -0.48
CA SER A 266 -6.38 37.68 0.24
C SER A 266 -5.45 38.75 -0.35
N LYS A 267 -4.41 39.14 0.41
CA LYS A 267 -3.35 40.03 -0.09
C LYS A 267 -2.27 39.27 -0.88
N GLU A 268 -2.19 37.95 -0.73
CA GLU A 268 -1.21 37.15 -1.43
C GLU A 268 -1.57 37.06 -2.92
N ARG A 269 -0.60 37.40 -3.77
CA ARG A 269 -0.71 37.41 -5.23
C ARG A 269 0.35 36.55 -5.88
N GLU A 270 1.37 36.15 -5.12
CA GLU A 270 2.54 35.48 -5.66
C GLU A 270 2.30 33.99 -5.74
N TYR A 271 2.65 33.41 -6.86
CA TYR A 271 2.64 31.97 -7.11
C TYR A 271 3.93 31.55 -7.81
N TYR A 272 4.32 30.28 -7.67
CA TYR A 272 5.49 29.73 -8.36
C TYR A 272 5.01 28.68 -9.39
N GLY A 273 5.04 29.06 -10.67
CA GLY A 273 4.52 28.24 -11.75
C GLY A 273 5.01 28.68 -13.13
N ASP A 274 4.59 27.96 -14.16
CA ASP A 274 4.85 28.31 -15.56
C ASP A 274 3.79 29.31 -16.03
N TYR A 275 4.23 30.54 -16.28
CA TYR A 275 3.34 31.65 -16.63
C TYR A 275 2.54 31.39 -17.90
N GLU A 276 3.18 30.94 -18.98
CA GLU A 276 2.53 30.75 -20.27
C GLU A 276 1.53 29.60 -20.23
N LEU A 277 1.89 28.48 -19.60
CA LEU A 277 0.98 27.34 -19.47
C LEU A 277 -0.21 27.67 -18.58
N LEU A 278 0.02 28.31 -17.42
CA LEU A 278 -1.09 28.70 -16.53
C LEU A 278 -2.01 29.72 -17.20
N ARG A 279 -1.46 30.72 -17.93
CA ARG A 279 -2.25 31.67 -18.70
C ARG A 279 -3.12 30.94 -19.74
N GLU A 280 -2.56 29.98 -20.48
CA GLU A 280 -3.30 29.18 -21.44
C GLU A 280 -4.43 28.36 -20.77
N ALA A 281 -4.16 27.75 -19.62
CA ALA A 281 -5.17 27.00 -18.88
C ALA A 281 -6.33 27.89 -18.42
N PHE A 282 -6.06 29.08 -17.85
CA PHE A 282 -7.09 30.02 -17.46
C PHE A 282 -7.87 30.59 -18.66
N MET A 283 -7.18 30.87 -19.77
CA MET A 283 -7.85 31.27 -21.02
C MET A 283 -8.87 30.24 -21.49
N ASN A 284 -8.56 28.94 -21.42
CA ASN A 284 -9.50 27.90 -21.81
C ASN A 284 -10.74 27.87 -20.90
N ILE A 285 -10.60 28.08 -19.59
CA ILE A 285 -11.73 28.15 -18.67
C ILE A 285 -12.55 29.42 -18.91
N ILE A 286 -11.90 30.59 -19.02
CA ILE A 286 -12.57 31.86 -19.24
C ILE A 286 -13.33 31.87 -20.58
N LYS A 287 -12.74 31.35 -21.66
CA LYS A 287 -13.42 31.21 -22.95
C LYS A 287 -14.67 30.32 -22.84
N ASN A 288 -14.54 29.19 -22.14
CA ASN A 288 -15.67 28.30 -21.92
C ASN A 288 -16.79 29.00 -21.15
N ALA A 289 -16.49 29.75 -20.10
CA ALA A 289 -17.46 30.55 -19.34
C ALA A 289 -18.15 31.60 -20.23
N LEU A 290 -17.42 32.36 -21.02
CA LEU A 290 -17.96 33.36 -21.94
C LEU A 290 -18.84 32.79 -23.03
N GLU A 291 -18.50 31.63 -23.59
CA GLU A 291 -19.24 30.97 -24.67
C GLU A 291 -20.58 30.41 -24.18
N HIS A 292 -20.65 29.99 -22.93
CA HIS A 292 -21.86 29.41 -22.33
C HIS A 292 -22.70 30.42 -21.56
N ASP A 293 -22.16 31.59 -21.25
CA ASP A 293 -22.92 32.69 -20.63
C ASP A 293 -23.76 33.42 -21.67
N LYS A 294 -25.07 33.33 -21.52
CA LYS A 294 -26.06 34.08 -22.32
C LYS A 294 -26.83 35.13 -21.50
N SER A 295 -26.47 35.27 -20.22
CA SER A 295 -27.18 36.18 -19.29
C SER A 295 -26.87 37.64 -19.58
N GLY A 296 -25.69 37.94 -20.13
CA GLY A 296 -25.15 39.30 -20.25
C GLY A 296 -24.55 39.81 -18.92
N GLU A 297 -24.51 39.00 -17.89
CA GLU A 297 -23.85 39.31 -16.64
C GLU A 297 -22.30 39.12 -16.79
N LYS A 298 -21.54 39.60 -15.80
CA LYS A 298 -20.10 39.49 -15.83
C LYS A 298 -19.67 38.09 -15.39
N ILE A 299 -18.68 37.53 -16.08
CA ILE A 299 -17.96 36.37 -15.58
C ILE A 299 -17.19 36.79 -14.32
N GLU A 300 -17.40 36.08 -13.23
CA GLU A 300 -16.76 36.36 -11.94
C GLU A 300 -15.54 35.46 -11.74
N ILE A 301 -14.37 36.07 -11.53
CA ILE A 301 -13.15 35.36 -11.14
C ILE A 301 -12.83 35.77 -9.71
N ALA A 302 -12.96 34.83 -8.76
CA ALA A 302 -12.61 35.08 -7.36
C ALA A 302 -11.39 34.24 -6.96
N CYS A 303 -10.44 34.90 -6.29
CA CYS A 303 -9.21 34.29 -5.84
C CYS A 303 -9.07 34.41 -4.33
N SER A 304 -8.89 33.29 -3.65
CA SER A 304 -8.59 33.22 -2.22
C SER A 304 -7.33 32.38 -1.98
N CYS A 305 -6.54 32.77 -0.99
CA CYS A 305 -5.30 32.09 -0.64
C CYS A 305 -5.25 31.82 0.87
N ASN A 306 -4.85 30.62 1.22
CA ASN A 306 -4.46 30.25 2.58
C ASN A 306 -3.00 29.78 2.59
N VAL A 307 -2.52 29.27 3.73
CA VAL A 307 -1.11 28.86 3.92
C VAL A 307 -0.71 27.71 2.96
N ASP A 308 -1.65 26.82 2.66
CA ASP A 308 -1.37 25.57 1.95
C ASP A 308 -1.74 25.60 0.47
N GLN A 309 -2.74 26.42 0.10
CA GLN A 309 -3.29 26.41 -1.25
C GLN A 309 -3.88 27.75 -1.66
N MET A 310 -3.84 28.00 -2.96
CA MET A 310 -4.53 29.09 -3.65
C MET A 310 -5.73 28.50 -4.40
N LYS A 311 -6.90 29.06 -4.17
CA LYS A 311 -8.15 28.66 -4.80
C LYS A 311 -8.61 29.76 -5.74
N ILE A 312 -8.84 29.42 -7.00
CA ILE A 312 -9.36 30.31 -8.03
C ILE A 312 -10.68 29.74 -8.53
N SER A 313 -11.75 30.52 -8.47
CA SER A 313 -13.04 30.16 -9.01
C SER A 313 -13.39 31.04 -10.20
N VAL A 314 -13.88 30.43 -11.28
CA VAL A 314 -14.43 31.14 -12.46
C VAL A 314 -15.89 30.74 -12.58
N ARG A 315 -16.81 31.71 -12.40
CA ARG A 315 -18.25 31.52 -12.45
C ARG A 315 -18.85 32.19 -13.68
N ASP A 316 -19.66 31.45 -14.41
CA ASP A 316 -20.60 31.98 -15.41
C ASP A 316 -22.01 32.05 -14.83
N HIS A 317 -22.90 32.80 -15.48
CA HIS A 317 -24.32 32.91 -15.17
C HIS A 317 -25.22 32.27 -16.22
N GLY A 318 -24.67 31.27 -16.92
CA GLY A 318 -25.36 30.51 -17.96
C GLY A 318 -26.38 29.51 -17.42
N SER A 319 -26.75 28.55 -18.26
CA SER A 319 -27.73 27.49 -17.90
C SER A 319 -27.16 26.43 -16.93
N GLY A 320 -25.87 26.48 -16.62
CA GLY A 320 -25.18 25.41 -15.91
C GLY A 320 -24.96 24.17 -16.77
N LEU A 321 -24.49 23.11 -16.14
CA LEU A 321 -24.11 21.83 -16.74
C LEU A 321 -25.10 20.72 -16.38
N SER A 322 -25.34 19.78 -17.27
CA SER A 322 -26.07 18.56 -16.92
C SER A 322 -25.24 17.71 -15.93
N GLU A 323 -25.89 17.10 -14.94
CA GLU A 323 -25.22 16.20 -14.00
C GLU A 323 -24.48 15.02 -14.69
N LYS A 324 -24.96 14.62 -15.87
CA LYS A 324 -24.33 13.56 -16.67
C LYS A 324 -23.02 14.01 -17.33
N ASP A 325 -22.89 15.31 -17.61
CA ASP A 325 -21.76 15.88 -18.33
C ASP A 325 -20.60 16.20 -17.37
N ILE A 326 -20.90 16.55 -16.12
CA ILE A 326 -19.89 16.96 -15.11
C ILE A 326 -18.73 15.96 -14.96
N PRO A 327 -18.96 14.65 -14.83
CA PRO A 327 -17.85 13.68 -14.67
C PRO A 327 -16.88 13.61 -15.84
N ASN A 328 -17.40 13.85 -17.07
CA ASN A 328 -16.65 13.65 -18.32
C ASN A 328 -16.16 14.95 -18.96
N LEU A 329 -16.50 16.11 -18.36
CA LEU A 329 -16.26 17.43 -18.95
C LEU A 329 -14.78 17.72 -19.25
N PHE A 330 -13.88 17.10 -18.49
CA PHE A 330 -12.44 17.23 -18.66
C PHE A 330 -11.82 16.11 -19.51
N ASP A 331 -12.64 15.20 -20.06
CA ASP A 331 -12.14 14.14 -20.93
C ASP A 331 -11.85 14.68 -22.34
N ARG A 332 -10.92 14.08 -23.04
CA ARG A 332 -10.54 14.48 -24.39
C ARG A 332 -11.71 14.30 -25.34
N PHE A 333 -11.93 15.31 -26.19
CA PHE A 333 -12.99 15.32 -27.21
C PHE A 333 -14.41 15.22 -26.66
N TYR A 334 -14.57 15.31 -25.34
CA TYR A 334 -15.90 15.30 -24.75
C TYR A 334 -16.62 16.59 -25.06
N LEU A 335 -17.80 16.47 -25.63
CA LEU A 335 -18.73 17.57 -25.92
C LEU A 335 -20.11 17.16 -25.41
N PRO A 336 -20.77 18.00 -24.56
CA PRO A 336 -22.17 17.79 -24.23
C PRO A 336 -23.06 17.76 -25.47
N GLU A 337 -24.13 16.96 -25.48
CA GLU A 337 -25.03 16.75 -26.64
C GLU A 337 -25.61 18.06 -27.20
N ASN A 338 -25.72 19.10 -26.39
CA ASN A 338 -26.33 20.38 -26.78
C ASN A 338 -25.33 21.45 -27.27
N VAL A 339 -24.02 21.12 -27.35
CA VAL A 339 -22.99 22.05 -27.79
C VAL A 339 -22.79 22.00 -29.29
N LYS A 340 -22.69 23.18 -29.92
CA LYS A 340 -22.49 23.28 -31.38
C LYS A 340 -21.14 22.67 -31.79
N SER A 341 -21.10 22.12 -32.98
CA SER A 341 -19.94 21.40 -33.57
C SER A 341 -18.66 22.24 -33.79
N THR A 342 -18.64 23.49 -33.36
CA THR A 342 -17.48 24.38 -33.47
C THR A 342 -16.47 24.15 -32.34
N HIS A 343 -16.87 23.47 -31.27
CA HIS A 343 -16.00 23.16 -30.12
C HIS A 343 -15.27 21.84 -30.34
N THR A 344 -14.07 21.75 -29.84
CA THR A 344 -13.19 20.58 -30.05
C THR A 344 -13.12 19.63 -28.88
N GLY A 345 -13.65 20.02 -27.70
CA GLY A 345 -13.54 19.24 -26.46
C GLY A 345 -12.10 19.07 -25.95
N ILE A 346 -11.16 19.91 -26.43
CA ILE A 346 -9.72 19.82 -26.11
C ILE A 346 -9.31 20.82 -25.01
N GLY A 347 -9.98 21.98 -24.95
CA GLY A 347 -9.53 23.10 -24.11
C GLY A 347 -9.56 22.81 -22.60
N LEU A 348 -10.64 22.21 -22.10
CA LEU A 348 -10.76 21.89 -20.66
C LEU A 348 -9.86 20.73 -20.27
N ASN A 349 -9.65 19.75 -21.14
CA ASN A 349 -8.68 18.68 -20.91
C ASN A 349 -7.25 19.25 -20.81
N LEU A 350 -6.86 20.13 -21.74
CA LEU A 350 -5.56 20.81 -21.67
C LEU A 350 -5.38 21.62 -20.37
N ALA A 351 -6.40 22.36 -19.95
CA ALA A 351 -6.38 23.12 -18.72
C ALA A 351 -6.17 22.20 -17.50
N LYS A 352 -6.90 21.08 -17.43
CA LYS A 352 -6.72 20.07 -16.37
C LYS A 352 -5.29 19.55 -16.31
N LEU A 353 -4.71 19.13 -17.43
CA LEU A 353 -3.35 18.60 -17.49
C LEU A 353 -2.29 19.64 -17.07
N ILE A 354 -2.49 20.90 -17.40
CA ILE A 354 -1.60 21.98 -16.99
C ILE A 354 -1.68 22.18 -15.46
N PHE A 355 -2.87 22.20 -14.87
CA PHE A 355 -3.00 22.32 -13.40
C PHE A 355 -2.43 21.11 -12.68
N GLU A 356 -2.68 19.90 -13.15
CA GLU A 356 -2.09 18.67 -12.61
C GLU A 356 -0.55 18.70 -12.67
N GLY A 357 0.04 19.21 -13.77
CA GLY A 357 1.49 19.43 -13.89
C GLY A 357 2.04 20.47 -12.90
N HIS A 358 1.19 21.33 -12.37
CA HIS A 358 1.49 22.24 -11.26
C HIS A 358 1.12 21.65 -9.90
N PHE A 359 0.80 20.35 -9.82
CA PHE A 359 0.32 19.63 -8.62
C PHE A 359 -1.01 20.17 -8.08
N GLY A 360 -1.75 20.89 -8.90
CA GLY A 360 -3.07 21.40 -8.62
C GLY A 360 -4.17 20.45 -9.09
N SER A 361 -5.39 20.90 -8.93
CA SER A 361 -6.58 20.20 -9.41
C SER A 361 -7.63 21.19 -9.92
N ILE A 362 -8.53 20.71 -10.79
CA ILE A 362 -9.68 21.44 -11.26
C ILE A 362 -10.94 20.60 -11.11
N TYR A 363 -12.03 21.21 -10.70
CA TYR A 363 -13.36 20.61 -10.66
C TYR A 363 -14.44 21.65 -10.97
N VAL A 364 -15.64 21.20 -11.33
CA VAL A 364 -16.75 22.03 -11.71
C VAL A 364 -18.02 21.61 -10.99
N TYR A 365 -18.89 22.56 -10.68
CA TYR A 365 -20.24 22.32 -10.15
C TYR A 365 -21.20 23.41 -10.61
N ASN A 366 -22.51 23.17 -10.54
CA ASN A 366 -23.52 24.17 -10.79
C ASN A 366 -23.71 25.06 -9.56
N HIS A 367 -23.77 26.38 -9.78
CA HIS A 367 -24.09 27.33 -8.72
C HIS A 367 -25.60 27.27 -8.35
N ALA A 368 -25.94 27.52 -7.10
CA ALA A 368 -27.33 27.47 -6.62
C ALA A 368 -28.26 28.48 -7.31
N GLU A 369 -27.72 29.63 -7.72
CA GLU A 369 -28.45 30.71 -8.43
C GLU A 369 -28.37 30.56 -9.97
N GLY A 370 -27.80 29.44 -10.47
CA GLY A 370 -27.60 29.20 -11.90
C GLY A 370 -26.14 29.44 -12.33
N GLY A 371 -25.78 28.88 -13.50
CA GLY A 371 -24.44 28.93 -14.05
C GLY A 371 -23.51 27.82 -13.52
N ALA A 372 -22.35 27.71 -14.11
CA ALA A 372 -21.31 26.77 -13.69
C ALA A 372 -20.17 27.52 -12.98
N VAL A 373 -19.54 26.82 -12.02
CA VAL A 373 -18.36 27.30 -11.28
C VAL A 373 -17.22 26.34 -11.47
N PHE A 374 -16.19 26.79 -12.17
CA PHE A 374 -14.92 26.07 -12.30
C PHE A 374 -14.00 26.49 -11.14
N ASN A 375 -13.58 25.51 -10.35
CA ASN A 375 -12.67 25.74 -9.24
C ASN A 375 -11.31 25.11 -9.51
N VAL A 376 -10.27 25.91 -9.43
CA VAL A 376 -8.87 25.51 -9.52
C VAL A 376 -8.23 25.62 -8.15
N ILE A 377 -7.55 24.57 -7.73
CA ILE A 377 -6.76 24.54 -6.49
C ILE A 377 -5.30 24.36 -6.87
N LEU A 378 -4.47 25.31 -6.49
CA LEU A 378 -3.02 25.27 -6.69
C LEU A 378 -2.32 25.22 -5.34
N PRO A 379 -1.42 24.25 -5.08
CA PRO A 379 -0.74 24.15 -3.79
C PRO A 379 0.29 25.27 -3.62
N MET A 380 0.28 25.92 -2.44
CA MET A 380 1.28 26.90 -2.03
C MET A 380 2.43 26.18 -1.33
N TYR A 381 3.43 25.71 -2.08
CA TYR A 381 4.61 25.09 -1.47
C TYR A 381 5.59 26.19 -1.00
N PRO A 382 6.05 26.13 0.25
CA PRO A 382 7.19 26.94 0.65
C PRO A 382 8.41 26.53 -0.19
N LEU A 383 8.98 27.49 -0.89
CA LEU A 383 10.13 27.38 -1.82
C LEU A 383 11.38 26.66 -1.24
N LYS A 384 11.41 26.38 0.07
CA LYS A 384 12.58 25.84 0.78
C LYS A 384 12.76 24.31 0.75
N ILE A 385 11.74 23.53 0.42
CA ILE A 385 11.82 22.06 0.55
C ILE A 385 12.28 21.35 -0.73
N ARG A 386 12.31 22.04 -1.87
CA ARG A 386 12.58 21.39 -3.16
C ARG A 386 14.00 21.57 -3.74
N SER A 387 14.81 22.45 -3.19
CA SER A 387 16.25 22.54 -3.57
C SER A 387 17.10 21.41 -2.96
N GLU A 388 16.56 20.62 -2.05
CA GLU A 388 17.25 19.47 -1.41
C GLU A 388 16.81 18.11 -1.97
N LEU A 389 15.85 18.08 -2.91
CA LEU A 389 15.30 16.83 -3.50
C LEU A 389 15.50 16.71 -5.02
N LEU A 390 16.24 17.64 -5.65
CA LEU A 390 16.73 17.59 -7.03
C LEU A 390 18.26 17.63 -7.01
#